data_e6db5b178d9ed2b2a32eb67dc6c8d896
#
_entry.id   e6db5b178d9ed2b2a32eb67dc6c8d896
#
_cell.length_a   1.000
_cell.length_b   1.000
_cell.length_c   1.000
_cell.angle_alpha   90.00
_cell.angle_beta   90.00
_cell.angle_gamma   90.00
#
_symmetry.space_group_name_H-M   'P 1'
#
loop_
_entity.id
_entity.type
_entity.pdbx_description
1 polymer ?
#
loop_
_entity_poly.entity_id
_entity_poly.type
_entity_poly.pdbx_seq_one_letter_code
_entity_poly.pdbx_strand_id
1 'polypeptide(L)'
;DILPSQNAKIEVIGVGGGGSNAINRMIDSNLEGVSFRVLNTDAQALLQSSAERRVQLGQNLTRGLGAGGNPSIGQKAAEESRDELQQSLQGSDLVFIAAGMGGGTGTGAAPVVAEVAKQSGALTIGIVTKPFSFEGKRRMRQAEEGIARLAENVDTLIVIPNDRLKEVSAGASIQEAFRNADDVLRMG
;
A
#
# COMPACT_ATOMS: atom_id res chain seq x y z
N ASP A 1 24.75 -15.43 8.02
CA ASP A 1 24.23 -16.28 7.01
C ASP A 1 22.88 -16.85 7.42
N ILE A 2 22.82 -17.53 8.51
CA ILE A 2 21.61 -18.11 9.00
C ILE A 2 20.60 -17.05 9.39
N LEU A 3 21.06 -15.89 9.72
CA LEU A 3 20.29 -14.88 10.39
C LEU A 3 19.64 -13.82 9.50
N PRO A 4 19.99 -13.69 8.18
CA PRO A 4 19.35 -12.64 7.38
C PRO A 4 17.84 -12.73 7.36
N SER A 5 17.28 -13.93 7.28
CA SER A 5 15.84 -14.09 7.26
C SER A 5 15.18 -13.75 8.61
N GLN A 6 15.90 -13.98 9.72
CA GLN A 6 15.38 -13.65 11.05
C GLN A 6 15.44 -12.15 11.32
N ASN A 7 16.36 -11.46 10.64
CA ASN A 7 16.57 -10.03 10.81
C ASN A 7 15.99 -9.22 9.65
N ALA A 8 15.22 -9.85 8.78
CA ALA A 8 14.63 -9.16 7.65
C ALA A 8 13.71 -8.06 8.14
N LYS A 9 13.90 -6.87 7.59
CA LYS A 9 13.05 -5.73 7.91
C LYS A 9 11.89 -5.70 6.93
N ILE A 10 10.69 -5.94 7.45
CA ILE A 10 9.47 -6.05 6.66
C ILE A 10 8.55 -4.89 6.99
N GLU A 11 8.16 -4.16 5.97
CA GLU A 11 7.20 -3.06 6.07
C GLU A 11 5.92 -3.42 5.34
N VAL A 12 4.79 -3.15 5.97
CA VAL A 12 3.48 -3.23 5.32
C VAL A 12 2.90 -1.83 5.30
N ILE A 13 2.61 -1.34 4.10
CA ILE A 13 2.19 0.04 3.88
C ILE A 13 0.79 0.05 3.30
N GLY A 14 -0.13 0.72 3.99
CA GLY A 14 -1.48 0.95 3.48
C GLY A 14 -1.57 2.34 2.90
N VAL A 15 -2.02 2.45 1.65
CA VAL A 15 -2.13 3.71 0.94
C VAL A 15 -3.60 4.04 0.70
N GLY A 16 -4.03 5.20 1.17
CA GLY A 16 -5.41 5.64 1.07
C GLY A 16 -6.33 4.91 2.05
N GLY A 17 -7.64 5.13 1.92
CA GLY A 17 -8.61 4.58 2.85
C GLY A 17 -8.69 3.05 2.83
N GLY A 18 -8.71 2.47 1.63
CA GLY A 18 -8.78 1.01 1.50
C GLY A 18 -7.55 0.31 2.04
N GLY A 19 -6.37 0.87 1.75
CA GLY A 19 -5.12 0.36 2.29
C GLY A 19 -5.06 0.47 3.80
N SER A 20 -5.49 1.61 4.35
CA SER A 20 -5.52 1.82 5.80
C SER A 20 -6.43 0.81 6.50
N ASN A 21 -7.59 0.51 5.91
CA ASN A 21 -8.49 -0.49 6.48
C ASN A 21 -7.87 -1.89 6.50
N ALA A 22 -7.17 -2.25 5.43
CA ALA A 22 -6.46 -3.53 5.38
C ALA A 22 -5.39 -3.62 6.46
N ILE A 23 -4.63 -2.54 6.66
CA ILE A 23 -3.61 -2.47 7.71
C ILE A 23 -4.22 -2.63 9.09
N ASN A 24 -5.32 -1.94 9.36
CA ASN A 24 -5.98 -2.04 10.66
C ASN A 24 -6.39 -3.48 10.99
N ARG A 25 -6.89 -4.22 10.00
CA ARG A 25 -7.24 -5.63 10.19
C ARG A 25 -6.02 -6.49 10.50
N MET A 26 -4.90 -6.20 9.85
CA MET A 26 -3.66 -6.95 10.08
C MET A 26 -3.09 -6.68 11.46
N ILE A 27 -3.17 -5.44 11.93
CA ILE A 27 -2.74 -5.07 13.28
C ILE A 27 -3.57 -5.85 14.31
N ASP A 28 -4.88 -5.91 14.08
CA ASP A 28 -5.78 -6.63 14.98
C ASP A 28 -5.48 -8.13 15.03
N SER A 29 -4.96 -8.71 13.94
CA SER A 29 -4.57 -10.12 13.93
C SER A 29 -3.18 -10.38 14.51
N ASN A 30 -2.49 -9.36 14.96
CA ASN A 30 -1.28 -9.46 15.77
C ASN A 30 -0.11 -10.16 15.08
N LEU A 31 0.25 -9.70 13.89
CA LEU A 31 1.41 -10.19 13.16
C LEU A 31 2.70 -9.63 13.76
N GLU A 32 3.59 -10.52 14.17
CA GLU A 32 4.86 -10.12 14.76
C GLU A 32 5.96 -9.94 13.70
N GLY A 33 6.94 -9.09 14.02
CA GLY A 33 8.11 -8.89 13.17
C GLY A 33 7.86 -8.00 11.97
N VAL A 34 6.75 -7.28 11.96
CA VAL A 34 6.33 -6.46 10.83
C VAL A 34 6.06 -5.05 11.32
N SER A 35 6.52 -4.06 10.57
CA SER A 35 6.18 -2.66 10.82
C SER A 35 5.03 -2.26 9.93
N PHE A 36 4.06 -1.55 10.49
CA PHE A 36 2.89 -1.07 9.76
C PHE A 36 2.95 0.44 9.61
N ARG A 37 2.68 0.91 8.41
CA ARG A 37 2.67 2.33 8.09
C ARG A 37 1.45 2.64 7.22
N VAL A 38 0.75 3.72 7.51
CA VAL A 38 -0.36 4.18 6.67
C VAL A 38 -0.02 5.52 6.07
N LEU A 39 -0.36 5.69 4.82
CA LEU A 39 -0.13 6.91 4.04
C LEU A 39 -1.47 7.39 3.52
N ASN A 40 -1.77 8.66 3.70
CA ASN A 40 -3.00 9.22 3.17
C ASN A 40 -2.85 10.73 2.95
N THR A 41 -3.64 11.24 2.03
CA THR A 41 -3.78 12.68 1.83
C THR A 41 -4.83 13.27 2.77
N ASP A 42 -5.67 12.44 3.38
CA ASP A 42 -6.74 12.84 4.28
C ASP A 42 -6.24 12.72 5.73
N ALA A 43 -6.05 13.88 6.38
CA ALA A 43 -5.52 13.92 7.74
C ALA A 43 -6.48 13.30 8.76
N GLN A 44 -7.79 13.45 8.55
CA GLN A 44 -8.76 12.86 9.47
C GLN A 44 -8.73 11.33 9.42
N ALA A 45 -8.59 10.77 8.23
CA ALA A 45 -8.49 9.33 8.07
C ALA A 45 -7.25 8.78 8.77
N LEU A 46 -6.13 9.52 8.73
CA LEU A 46 -4.92 9.13 9.42
C LEU A 46 -5.10 9.06 10.94
N LEU A 47 -5.86 10.00 11.50
CA LEU A 47 -6.11 10.03 12.94
C LEU A 47 -6.90 8.81 13.42
N GLN A 48 -7.66 8.18 12.54
CA GLN A 48 -8.47 7.02 12.88
C GLN A 48 -7.71 5.70 12.73
N SER A 49 -6.50 5.74 12.19
CA SER A 49 -5.73 4.51 11.98
C SER A 49 -5.10 4.02 13.28
N SER A 50 -5.03 2.70 13.43
CA SER A 50 -4.34 2.04 14.55
C SER A 50 -2.84 1.89 14.31
N ALA A 51 -2.34 2.24 13.13
CA ALA A 51 -0.92 2.11 12.82
C ALA A 51 -0.07 3.06 13.65
N GLU A 52 1.07 2.58 14.12
CA GLU A 52 2.00 3.42 14.89
C GLU A 52 2.61 4.51 14.01
N ARG A 53 2.83 4.21 12.75
CA ARG A 53 3.48 5.14 11.82
C ARG A 53 2.48 5.60 10.78
N ARG A 54 2.33 6.91 10.68
CA ARG A 54 1.38 7.54 9.77
C ARG A 54 2.08 8.66 9.04
N VAL A 55 1.90 8.72 7.72
CA VAL A 55 2.49 9.77 6.90
C VAL A 55 1.39 10.47 6.14
N GLN A 56 1.32 11.78 6.31
CA GLN A 56 0.41 12.60 5.52
C GLN A 56 1.09 12.97 4.20
N LEU A 57 0.53 12.49 3.11
CA LEU A 57 1.04 12.77 1.78
C LEU A 57 0.54 14.13 1.30
N GLY A 58 1.44 14.88 0.66
CA GLY A 58 1.06 16.11 -0.01
C GLY A 58 0.48 17.17 0.91
N GLN A 59 1.11 17.39 2.05
CA GLN A 59 0.63 18.30 3.07
C GLN A 59 0.38 19.71 2.52
N ASN A 60 1.25 20.18 1.67
CA ASN A 60 1.09 21.50 1.06
C ASN A 60 0.07 21.50 -0.09
N LEU A 61 0.01 20.41 -0.83
CA LEU A 61 -0.88 20.30 -1.99
C LEU A 61 -2.34 20.16 -1.59
N THR A 62 -2.66 19.27 -0.64
CA THR A 62 -4.05 18.97 -0.28
C THR A 62 -4.48 19.56 1.05
N ARG A 63 -3.55 19.99 1.88
CA ARG A 63 -3.81 20.56 3.21
C ARG A 63 -4.64 19.64 4.10
N GLY A 64 -4.47 18.32 3.92
CA GLY A 64 -5.18 17.33 4.71
C GLY A 64 -6.59 17.05 4.27
N LEU A 65 -7.04 17.61 3.15
CA LEU A 65 -8.42 17.45 2.67
C LEU A 65 -8.63 16.26 1.76
N GLY A 66 -7.55 15.54 1.41
CA GLY A 66 -7.65 14.39 0.54
C GLY A 66 -7.48 14.73 -0.93
N ALA A 67 -7.50 13.70 -1.77
CA ALA A 67 -7.28 13.85 -3.21
C ALA A 67 -8.58 14.11 -3.99
N GLY A 68 -9.74 14.03 -3.33
CA GLY A 68 -11.02 14.27 -3.99
C GLY A 68 -11.35 13.29 -5.12
N GLY A 69 -10.88 12.05 -4.99
CA GLY A 69 -11.12 11.05 -6.03
C GLY A 69 -10.29 11.22 -7.29
N ASN A 70 -9.29 12.10 -7.28
CA ASN A 70 -8.46 12.39 -8.44
C ASN A 70 -7.08 11.74 -8.30
N PRO A 71 -6.77 10.71 -9.11
CA PRO A 71 -5.47 10.03 -9.02
C PRO A 71 -4.29 10.95 -9.30
N SER A 72 -4.44 11.95 -10.16
CA SER A 72 -3.37 12.91 -10.45
C SER A 72 -2.96 13.66 -9.19
N ILE A 73 -3.91 14.03 -8.36
CA ILE A 73 -3.62 14.69 -7.08
C ILE A 73 -2.95 13.72 -6.12
N GLY A 74 -3.43 12.48 -6.06
CA GLY A 74 -2.79 11.45 -5.24
C GLY A 74 -1.33 11.22 -5.64
N GLN A 75 -1.06 11.16 -6.92
CA GLN A 75 0.30 11.02 -7.45
C GLN A 75 1.18 12.19 -7.05
N LYS A 76 0.70 13.42 -7.27
CA LYS A 76 1.46 14.63 -6.93
C LYS A 76 1.71 14.74 -5.43
N ALA A 77 0.73 14.34 -4.62
CA ALA A 77 0.88 14.33 -3.17
C ALA A 77 1.99 13.39 -2.74
N ALA A 78 2.05 12.19 -3.32
CA ALA A 78 3.12 11.25 -3.02
C ALA A 78 4.47 11.77 -3.49
N GLU A 79 4.53 12.42 -4.65
CA GLU A 79 5.77 13.03 -5.14
C GLU A 79 6.26 14.14 -4.20
N GLU A 80 5.35 14.94 -3.65
CA GLU A 80 5.72 15.96 -2.66
C GLU A 80 6.38 15.32 -1.45
N SER A 81 5.95 14.13 -1.06
CA SER A 81 6.44 13.44 0.13
C SER A 81 7.53 12.40 -0.19
N ARG A 82 8.08 12.41 -1.40
CA ARG A 82 9.02 11.38 -1.86
C ARG A 82 10.23 11.25 -0.94
N ASP A 83 10.82 12.37 -0.52
CA ASP A 83 12.00 12.34 0.35
C ASP A 83 11.72 11.67 1.68
N GLU A 84 10.58 12.00 2.27
CA GLU A 84 10.14 11.38 3.52
C GLU A 84 9.90 9.87 3.34
N LEU A 85 9.31 9.49 2.22
CA LEU A 85 9.10 8.08 1.91
C LEU A 85 10.42 7.33 1.73
N GLN A 86 11.39 7.94 1.05
CA GLN A 86 12.71 7.34 0.87
C GLN A 86 13.39 7.09 2.22
N GLN A 87 13.33 8.04 3.11
CA GLN A 87 13.89 7.88 4.47
C GLN A 87 13.17 6.79 5.25
N SER A 88 11.85 6.75 5.11
CA SER A 88 11.03 5.77 5.83
C SER A 88 11.31 4.34 5.41
N LEU A 89 11.61 4.13 4.14
CA LEU A 89 11.78 2.79 3.58
C LEU A 89 13.23 2.34 3.49
N GLN A 90 14.15 3.19 3.90
CA GLN A 90 15.57 2.87 3.85
C GLN A 90 15.86 1.66 4.73
N GLY A 91 16.57 0.68 4.17
CA GLY A 91 16.94 -0.53 4.91
C GLY A 91 15.86 -1.60 4.96
N SER A 92 14.70 -1.37 4.34
CA SER A 92 13.66 -2.40 4.27
C SER A 92 14.07 -3.48 3.27
N ASP A 93 13.85 -4.73 3.65
CA ASP A 93 14.16 -5.89 2.80
C ASP A 93 12.95 -6.29 1.98
N LEU A 94 11.76 -6.16 2.54
CA LEU A 94 10.50 -6.55 1.93
C LEU A 94 9.46 -5.48 2.23
N VAL A 95 8.78 -5.01 1.19
CA VAL A 95 7.71 -4.01 1.32
C VAL A 95 6.45 -4.53 0.67
N PHE A 96 5.38 -4.60 1.44
CA PHE A 96 4.03 -4.86 0.95
C PHE A 96 3.29 -3.54 0.84
N ILE A 97 2.63 -3.32 -0.28
CA ILE A 97 1.84 -2.11 -0.50
C ILE A 97 0.40 -2.51 -0.72
N ALA A 98 -0.47 -2.12 0.21
CA ALA A 98 -1.90 -2.39 0.13
C ALA A 98 -2.63 -1.12 -0.28
N ALA A 99 -3.49 -1.20 -1.28
CA ALA A 99 -4.25 -0.03 -1.74
C ALA A 99 -5.56 -0.47 -2.38
N GLY A 100 -6.59 0.38 -2.20
CA GLY A 100 -7.82 0.23 -2.97
C GLY A 100 -7.72 1.09 -4.22
N MET A 101 -7.87 0.47 -5.38
CA MET A 101 -7.79 1.18 -6.66
C MET A 101 -9.15 1.72 -7.06
N GLY A 102 -9.15 2.80 -7.80
CA GLY A 102 -10.35 3.49 -8.28
C GLY A 102 -10.58 4.85 -7.67
N GLY A 103 -10.03 5.10 -6.49
CA GLY A 103 -10.08 6.41 -5.85
C GLY A 103 -8.91 7.30 -6.26
N GLY A 104 -8.68 8.35 -5.47
CA GLY A 104 -7.61 9.30 -5.75
C GLY A 104 -6.27 8.90 -5.15
N THR A 105 -6.24 8.75 -3.83
CA THR A 105 -4.97 8.55 -3.12
C THR A 105 -4.36 7.19 -3.45
N GLY A 106 -5.12 6.10 -3.26
CA GLY A 106 -4.58 4.77 -3.51
C GLY A 106 -4.12 4.59 -4.95
N THR A 107 -4.96 4.99 -5.89
CA THR A 107 -4.68 4.83 -7.32
C THR A 107 -3.46 5.62 -7.77
N GLY A 108 -3.35 6.88 -7.31
CA GLY A 108 -2.27 7.76 -7.74
C GLY A 108 -0.99 7.60 -6.96
N ALA A 109 -1.09 7.40 -5.66
CA ALA A 109 0.08 7.37 -4.78
C ALA A 109 0.76 6.00 -4.73
N ALA A 110 0.02 4.91 -4.81
CA ALA A 110 0.61 3.57 -4.68
C ALA A 110 1.76 3.31 -5.66
N PRO A 111 1.64 3.67 -6.95
CA PRO A 111 2.77 3.50 -7.87
C PRO A 111 4.02 4.27 -7.46
N VAL A 112 3.87 5.47 -6.92
CA VAL A 112 5.00 6.27 -6.44
C VAL A 112 5.66 5.61 -5.24
N VAL A 113 4.87 5.13 -4.31
CA VAL A 113 5.37 4.42 -3.12
C VAL A 113 6.13 3.17 -3.55
N ALA A 114 5.60 2.44 -4.50
CA ALA A 114 6.25 1.23 -5.02
C ALA A 114 7.60 1.57 -5.69
N GLU A 115 7.64 2.63 -6.47
CA GLU A 115 8.88 3.07 -7.10
C GLU A 115 9.94 3.39 -6.05
N VAL A 116 9.56 4.10 -5.00
CA VAL A 116 10.48 4.44 -3.91
C VAL A 116 10.97 3.17 -3.20
N ALA A 117 10.08 2.24 -2.92
CA ALA A 117 10.44 0.98 -2.28
C ALA A 117 11.44 0.20 -3.13
N LYS A 118 11.18 0.12 -4.42
CA LYS A 118 12.05 -0.60 -5.34
C LYS A 118 13.41 0.05 -5.47
N GLN A 119 13.45 1.37 -5.52
CA GLN A 119 14.70 2.13 -5.57
C GLN A 119 15.52 1.96 -4.30
N SER A 120 14.89 1.69 -3.17
CA SER A 120 15.59 1.44 -1.91
C SER A 120 16.20 0.02 -1.84
N GLY A 121 15.92 -0.82 -2.83
CA GLY A 121 16.44 -2.18 -2.89
C GLY A 121 15.54 -3.24 -2.29
N ALA A 122 14.34 -2.88 -1.86
CA ALA A 122 13.40 -3.83 -1.25
C ALA A 122 12.71 -4.68 -2.30
N LEU A 123 12.45 -5.94 -1.96
CA LEU A 123 11.50 -6.75 -2.71
C LEU A 123 10.11 -6.13 -2.47
N THR A 124 9.41 -5.78 -3.53
CA THR A 124 8.18 -5.00 -3.43
C THR A 124 6.99 -5.79 -3.97
N ILE A 125 5.97 -5.94 -3.14
CA ILE A 125 4.77 -6.70 -3.47
C ILE A 125 3.57 -5.78 -3.31
N GLY A 126 2.77 -5.64 -4.37
CA GLY A 126 1.53 -4.88 -4.32
C GLY A 126 0.34 -5.78 -4.14
N ILE A 127 -0.59 -5.39 -3.29
CA ILE A 127 -1.85 -6.10 -3.09
C ILE A 127 -2.95 -5.05 -3.16
N VAL A 128 -3.75 -5.11 -4.23
CA VAL A 128 -4.74 -4.07 -4.49
C VAL A 128 -6.10 -4.67 -4.75
N THR A 129 -7.13 -3.87 -4.49
CA THR A 129 -8.50 -4.24 -4.81
C THR A 129 -9.00 -3.40 -5.97
N LYS A 130 -9.85 -3.99 -6.82
CA LYS A 130 -10.60 -3.26 -7.83
C LYS A 130 -11.91 -2.77 -7.23
N PRO A 131 -12.49 -1.68 -7.75
CA PRO A 131 -13.80 -1.23 -7.29
C PRO A 131 -14.87 -2.28 -7.54
N PHE A 132 -15.96 -2.21 -6.79
CA PHE A 132 -17.15 -2.98 -7.12
C PHE A 132 -17.68 -2.54 -8.48
N SER A 133 -18.29 -3.46 -9.20
CA SER A 133 -18.84 -3.15 -10.53
C SER A 133 -19.90 -2.05 -10.47
N PHE A 134 -20.64 -1.95 -9.36
CA PHE A 134 -21.67 -0.91 -9.20
C PHE A 134 -21.08 0.49 -8.96
N GLU A 135 -19.78 0.64 -8.71
CA GLU A 135 -19.17 1.95 -8.50
C GLU A 135 -18.98 2.71 -9.82
N GLY A 136 -19.16 2.06 -10.94
CA GLY A 136 -19.21 2.69 -12.24
C GLY A 136 -17.94 2.51 -13.08
N LYS A 137 -18.11 2.78 -14.37
CA LYS A 137 -17.05 2.56 -15.36
C LYS A 137 -15.85 3.49 -15.17
N ARG A 138 -16.11 4.72 -14.70
CA ARG A 138 -15.04 5.69 -14.49
C ARG A 138 -14.06 5.21 -13.41
N ARG A 139 -14.59 4.73 -12.29
CA ARG A 139 -13.75 4.23 -11.20
C ARG A 139 -12.99 2.98 -11.61
N MET A 140 -13.65 2.09 -12.35
CA MET A 140 -12.98 0.89 -12.85
C MET A 140 -11.85 1.24 -13.81
N ARG A 141 -12.06 2.24 -14.68
CA ARG A 141 -11.03 2.69 -15.61
C ARG A 141 -9.84 3.29 -14.86
N GLN A 142 -10.11 4.13 -13.87
CA GLN A 142 -9.04 4.70 -13.02
C GLN A 142 -8.26 3.60 -12.32
N ALA A 143 -8.97 2.59 -11.80
CA ALA A 143 -8.34 1.46 -11.14
C ALA A 143 -7.41 0.71 -12.09
N GLU A 144 -7.87 0.43 -13.29
CA GLU A 144 -7.08 -0.31 -14.28
C GLU A 144 -5.83 0.45 -14.69
N GLU A 145 -5.94 1.77 -14.87
CA GLU A 145 -4.79 2.60 -15.17
C GLU A 145 -3.78 2.62 -14.01
N GLY A 146 -4.28 2.74 -12.78
CA GLY A 146 -3.42 2.71 -11.59
C GLY A 146 -2.73 1.36 -11.41
N ILE A 147 -3.45 0.28 -11.66
CA ILE A 147 -2.90 -1.07 -11.58
C ILE A 147 -1.78 -1.25 -12.61
N ALA A 148 -1.96 -0.75 -13.84
CA ALA A 148 -0.93 -0.84 -14.86
C ALA A 148 0.35 -0.11 -14.45
N ARG A 149 0.22 1.09 -13.86
CA ARG A 149 1.38 1.83 -13.37
C ARG A 149 2.05 1.14 -12.19
N LEU A 150 1.24 0.59 -11.28
CA LEU A 150 1.77 -0.11 -10.12
C LEU A 150 2.54 -1.36 -10.56
N ALA A 151 2.01 -2.09 -11.53
CA ALA A 151 2.63 -3.30 -12.03
C ALA A 151 4.06 -3.07 -12.53
N GLU A 152 4.35 -1.89 -13.07
CA GLU A 152 5.68 -1.54 -13.54
C GLU A 152 6.69 -1.36 -12.40
N ASN A 153 6.19 -1.16 -11.18
CA ASN A 153 7.02 -0.77 -10.03
C ASN A 153 7.01 -1.80 -8.91
N VAL A 154 6.47 -2.97 -9.15
CA VAL A 154 6.47 -4.04 -8.14
C VAL A 154 7.07 -5.31 -8.74
N ASP A 155 7.56 -6.17 -7.86
CA ASP A 155 8.07 -7.49 -8.26
C ASP A 155 6.93 -8.48 -8.42
N THR A 156 5.90 -8.35 -7.60
CA THR A 156 4.70 -9.18 -7.67
C THR A 156 3.48 -8.30 -7.39
N LEU A 157 2.43 -8.51 -8.16
CA LEU A 157 1.18 -7.78 -7.97
C LEU A 157 0.03 -8.76 -7.83
N ILE A 158 -0.72 -8.61 -6.74
CA ILE A 158 -1.92 -9.40 -6.49
C ILE A 158 -3.12 -8.46 -6.60
N VAL A 159 -4.04 -8.77 -7.50
CA VAL A 159 -5.24 -7.96 -7.72
C VAL A 159 -6.46 -8.74 -7.26
N ILE A 160 -7.22 -8.15 -6.35
CA ILE A 160 -8.42 -8.77 -5.78
C ILE A 160 -9.64 -7.98 -6.25
N PRO A 161 -10.55 -8.59 -7.04
CA PRO A 161 -11.79 -7.92 -7.37
C PRO A 161 -12.66 -7.76 -6.12
N ASN A 162 -13.18 -6.54 -5.89
CA ASN A 162 -14.03 -6.29 -4.71
C ASN A 162 -15.30 -7.14 -4.70
N ASP A 163 -15.80 -7.51 -5.87
CA ASP A 163 -17.00 -8.36 -5.95
C ASP A 163 -16.79 -9.72 -5.27
N ARG A 164 -15.54 -10.12 -5.04
CA ARG A 164 -15.20 -11.37 -4.36
C ARG A 164 -14.85 -11.20 -2.88
N LEU A 165 -14.84 -9.98 -2.38
CA LEU A 165 -14.46 -9.72 -0.98
C LEU A 165 -15.47 -10.24 0.04
N LYS A 166 -16.65 -10.67 -0.40
CA LYS A 166 -17.60 -11.34 0.48
C LYS A 166 -17.09 -12.70 0.94
N GLU A 167 -16.20 -13.30 0.16
CA GLU A 167 -15.67 -14.64 0.44
C GLU A 167 -14.29 -14.61 1.09
N VAL A 168 -13.47 -13.61 0.73
CA VAL A 168 -12.09 -13.52 1.19
C VAL A 168 -11.83 -12.10 1.64
N SER A 169 -11.39 -11.91 2.88
CA SER A 169 -11.01 -10.59 3.35
C SER A 169 -9.67 -10.19 2.72
N ALA A 170 -9.51 -8.90 2.41
CA ALA A 170 -8.25 -8.38 1.90
C ALA A 170 -7.11 -8.68 2.87
N GLY A 171 -7.39 -8.63 4.19
CA GLY A 171 -6.39 -8.96 5.20
C GLY A 171 -5.90 -10.39 5.11
N ALA A 172 -6.79 -11.35 4.84
CA ALA A 172 -6.39 -12.75 4.68
C ALA A 172 -5.50 -12.94 3.46
N SER A 173 -5.81 -12.27 2.34
CA SER A 173 -4.99 -12.33 1.13
C SER A 173 -3.61 -11.74 1.34
N ILE A 174 -3.52 -10.65 2.10
CA ILE A 174 -2.24 -10.04 2.44
C ILE A 174 -1.43 -10.99 3.33
N GLN A 175 -2.08 -11.65 4.28
CA GLN A 175 -1.42 -12.63 5.14
C GLN A 175 -0.88 -13.81 4.34
N GLU A 176 -1.62 -14.27 3.36
CA GLU A 176 -1.15 -15.35 2.48
C GLU A 176 0.08 -14.92 1.68
N ALA A 177 0.02 -13.73 1.08
CA ALA A 177 1.14 -13.20 0.32
C ALA A 177 2.37 -13.02 1.22
N PHE A 178 2.15 -12.54 2.44
CA PHE A 178 3.22 -12.37 3.42
C PHE A 178 3.88 -13.71 3.74
N ARG A 179 3.07 -14.74 3.99
CA ARG A 179 3.61 -16.07 4.29
C ARG A 179 4.41 -16.63 3.13
N ASN A 180 3.91 -16.48 1.91
CA ASN A 180 4.60 -16.95 0.73
C ASN A 180 5.94 -16.22 0.54
N ALA A 181 5.95 -14.90 0.75
CA ALA A 181 7.17 -14.11 0.66
C ALA A 181 8.17 -14.49 1.75
N ASP A 182 7.69 -14.72 2.97
CA ASP A 182 8.52 -15.14 4.09
C ASP A 182 9.15 -16.50 3.82
N ASP A 183 8.39 -17.43 3.26
CA ASP A 183 8.90 -18.73 2.86
C ASP A 183 10.01 -18.59 1.82
N VAL A 184 9.82 -17.73 0.82
CA VAL A 184 10.85 -17.49 -0.20
C VAL A 184 12.11 -16.91 0.43
N LEU A 185 11.97 -15.97 1.35
CA LEU A 185 13.11 -15.38 2.03
C LEU A 185 13.87 -16.40 2.88
N ARG A 186 13.15 -17.32 3.51
CA ARG A 186 13.78 -18.38 4.30
C ARG A 186 14.51 -19.40 3.44
N MET A 187 14.04 -19.62 2.24
CA MET A 187 14.66 -20.55 1.31
C MET A 187 15.90 -19.94 0.65
N GLY A 188 15.98 -18.62 0.58
CA GLY A 188 17.12 -17.91 0.05
C GLY A 188 18.21 -17.76 1.08
#